data_309393a8664ded39323d395fa8c1ba49
#
_entry.id   309393a8664ded39323d395fa8c1ba49
#
_cell.length_a   1.000
_cell.length_b   1.000
_cell.length_c   1.000
_cell.angle_alpha   90.00
_cell.angle_beta   90.00
_cell.angle_gamma   90.00
#
_symmetry.space_group_name_H-M   'P 1'
#
loop_
_entity.id
_entity.type
_entity.pdbx_description
1 polymer ?
#
loop_
_entity_poly.entity_id
_entity_poly.type
_entity_poly.pdbx_seq_one_letter_code
_entity_poly.pdbx_strand_id
1 'polypeptide(L)'
;VNGRVIGGRYELATVIGQGGMGQVWTAYDGRLDRRVAVKLLRPATMTGPATAAEELRRRFVRECRVTAQVDHPGLVTVHDAGSDGDDLYLVMQYVEGSDLADHLAEHDPYPWEWAVCVAAQLCAVLAAVHAVPIVHRDLKPRNVMVRPDGALTVLDLGVASVLDTDTTRLTQTGSPIGSPAYMAPEQAMGGAVGPSTDLYALGILLHELLSGNVPFAGSTALGVLHRHLYEPPAPLRQLRPEVPEALEALVLRLLAKDPQARPSGAHEVYEHLLPLLPARGAPAGPLDPTRPFLRPHAPWPDRATARAAHVPPPVPPMPPSAPAGPRADARTDARTDPRTDPRIYASGSTSPAPPPRPDVAAAVDEVKRLLGEGSLTQAVDLLGGILPAAAAEHGERSPVVRILRKQYASTLMDDGQYRRALPELRRLAEDRGAEAGPTDPQFLQFRYDAALCLEQLGETAAALAEFRAVLPYYAQDLARAFDIRQRIGLLLLAAGEHTAGQDELQRLLFDAERAYGPYHALPVDLRRSLDHQRQLGRRP
;
A
#
# COMPACT_ATOMS: atom_id res chain seq x y z
N VAL A 1 -16.84 -10.22 -20.56
CA VAL A 1 -15.50 -9.58 -20.68
C VAL A 1 -14.49 -10.54 -21.30
N ASN A 2 -14.76 -11.86 -21.29
CA ASN A 2 -13.93 -12.84 -22.01
C ASN A 2 -13.94 -12.53 -23.51
N GLY A 3 -12.75 -12.51 -24.14
CA GLY A 3 -12.58 -12.16 -25.53
C GLY A 3 -12.40 -10.66 -25.81
N ARG A 4 -12.33 -9.79 -24.77
CA ARG A 4 -11.95 -8.39 -24.97
C ARG A 4 -10.48 -8.32 -25.44
N VAL A 5 -10.23 -7.58 -26.50
CA VAL A 5 -8.87 -7.33 -27.03
C VAL A 5 -8.38 -5.98 -26.54
N ILE A 6 -7.25 -5.97 -25.82
CA ILE A 6 -6.59 -4.77 -25.31
C ILE A 6 -5.48 -4.35 -26.28
N GLY A 7 -5.41 -3.02 -26.55
CA GLY A 7 -4.41 -2.46 -27.46
C GLY A 7 -4.44 -3.05 -28.87
N GLY A 8 -5.57 -3.64 -29.30
CA GLY A 8 -5.72 -4.32 -30.58
C GLY A 8 -4.84 -5.55 -30.76
N ARG A 9 -4.32 -6.14 -29.65
CA ARG A 9 -3.31 -7.21 -29.72
C ARG A 9 -3.50 -8.32 -28.67
N TYR A 10 -3.92 -7.99 -27.47
CA TYR A 10 -3.93 -8.92 -26.33
C TYR A 10 -5.36 -9.35 -26.02
N GLU A 11 -5.71 -10.57 -26.34
CA GLU A 11 -7.04 -11.14 -26.05
C GLU A 11 -7.11 -11.64 -24.60
N LEU A 12 -7.97 -11.03 -23.78
CA LEU A 12 -8.16 -11.41 -22.39
C LEU A 12 -8.93 -12.74 -22.27
N ALA A 13 -8.39 -13.66 -21.48
CA ALA A 13 -9.01 -14.98 -21.24
C ALA A 13 -9.65 -15.06 -19.86
N THR A 14 -8.89 -15.22 -18.79
CA THR A 14 -9.38 -15.42 -17.42
C THR A 14 -8.70 -14.49 -16.44
N VAL A 15 -9.46 -14.05 -15.42
CA VAL A 15 -8.90 -13.29 -14.29
C VAL A 15 -8.11 -14.25 -13.41
N ILE A 16 -6.85 -13.93 -13.13
CA ILE A 16 -5.96 -14.69 -12.24
C ILE A 16 -5.63 -13.94 -10.96
N GLY A 17 -5.96 -12.65 -10.89
CA GLY A 17 -5.77 -11.84 -9.69
C GLY A 17 -6.66 -10.61 -9.70
N GLN A 18 -7.13 -10.21 -8.52
CA GLN A 18 -7.92 -8.99 -8.34
C GLN A 18 -7.48 -8.29 -7.05
N GLY A 19 -7.29 -6.99 -7.12
CA GLY A 19 -6.89 -6.16 -5.99
C GLY A 19 -7.46 -4.74 -6.07
N GLY A 20 -7.18 -3.92 -5.08
CA GLY A 20 -7.69 -2.55 -5.02
C GLY A 20 -7.29 -1.64 -6.19
N MET A 21 -6.22 -1.99 -6.90
CA MET A 21 -5.69 -1.20 -8.02
C MET A 21 -6.07 -1.75 -9.39
N GLY A 22 -6.73 -2.90 -9.50
CA GLY A 22 -7.13 -3.47 -10.77
C GLY A 22 -7.19 -5.00 -10.80
N GLN A 23 -7.17 -5.54 -12.02
CA GLN A 23 -7.29 -6.97 -12.29
C GLN A 23 -6.09 -7.46 -13.11
N VAL A 24 -5.63 -8.67 -12.80
CA VAL A 24 -4.62 -9.38 -13.62
C VAL A 24 -5.32 -10.51 -14.37
N TRP A 25 -5.10 -10.55 -15.67
CA TRP A 25 -5.70 -11.49 -16.59
C TRP A 25 -4.64 -12.38 -17.22
N THR A 26 -4.95 -13.65 -17.45
CA THR A 26 -4.27 -14.38 -18.52
C THR A 26 -4.75 -13.82 -19.84
N ALA A 27 -3.84 -13.66 -20.80
CA ALA A 27 -4.17 -13.18 -22.12
C ALA A 27 -3.32 -13.87 -23.18
N TYR A 28 -3.74 -13.72 -24.44
CA TYR A 28 -3.03 -14.25 -25.59
C TYR A 28 -2.52 -13.10 -26.48
N ASP A 29 -1.22 -13.12 -26.75
CA ASP A 29 -0.58 -12.19 -27.70
C ASP A 29 -0.73 -12.74 -29.12
N GLY A 30 -1.72 -12.26 -29.86
CA GLY A 30 -2.01 -12.73 -31.21
C GLY A 30 -0.94 -12.43 -32.26
N ARG A 31 0.05 -11.58 -31.94
CA ARG A 31 1.18 -11.29 -32.85
C ARG A 31 2.35 -12.24 -32.67
N LEU A 32 2.63 -12.63 -31.41
CA LEU A 32 3.77 -13.46 -31.06
C LEU A 32 3.39 -14.91 -30.70
N ASP A 33 2.10 -15.25 -30.84
CA ASP A 33 1.57 -16.60 -30.61
C ASP A 33 1.96 -17.15 -29.22
N ARG A 34 1.73 -16.36 -28.17
CA ARG A 34 2.14 -16.74 -26.82
C ARG A 34 1.17 -16.28 -25.74
N ARG A 35 1.18 -16.98 -24.61
CA ARG A 35 0.48 -16.59 -23.39
C ARG A 35 1.22 -15.48 -22.68
N VAL A 36 0.49 -14.48 -22.20
CA VAL A 36 0.99 -13.35 -21.40
C VAL A 36 0.08 -13.08 -20.22
N ALA A 37 0.56 -12.33 -19.23
CA ALA A 37 -0.27 -11.76 -18.19
C ALA A 37 -0.53 -10.28 -18.50
N VAL A 38 -1.77 -9.82 -18.35
CA VAL A 38 -2.16 -8.42 -18.55
C VAL A 38 -2.76 -7.88 -17.28
N LYS A 39 -2.10 -6.88 -16.69
CA LYS A 39 -2.60 -6.15 -15.54
C LYS A 39 -3.36 -4.92 -16.03
N LEU A 40 -4.66 -4.86 -15.76
CA LEU A 40 -5.52 -3.72 -16.04
C LEU A 40 -5.67 -2.87 -14.80
N LEU A 41 -5.42 -1.58 -14.93
CA LEU A 41 -5.48 -0.60 -13.85
C LEU A 41 -6.54 0.45 -14.21
N ARG A 42 -7.45 0.72 -13.27
CA ARG A 42 -8.45 1.79 -13.36
C ARG A 42 -8.27 2.78 -12.22
N PRO A 43 -7.37 3.75 -12.37
CA PRO A 43 -7.23 4.78 -11.35
C PRO A 43 -8.52 5.58 -11.19
N ALA A 44 -8.94 5.86 -9.96
CA ALA A 44 -10.11 6.70 -9.68
C ALA A 44 -10.00 8.09 -10.32
N THR A 45 -8.78 8.58 -10.53
CA THR A 45 -8.46 9.85 -11.20
C THR A 45 -8.73 9.86 -12.70
N MET A 46 -8.97 8.69 -13.35
CA MET A 46 -9.35 8.64 -14.77
C MET A 46 -10.75 9.19 -15.04
N THR A 47 -11.59 9.32 -14.01
CA THR A 47 -12.90 10.01 -14.08
C THR A 47 -12.80 11.53 -13.90
N GLY A 48 -11.58 12.05 -13.69
CA GLY A 48 -11.30 13.48 -13.56
C GLY A 48 -11.10 14.21 -14.89
N PRO A 49 -10.57 15.46 -14.85
CA PRO A 49 -10.27 16.24 -16.05
C PRO A 49 -9.33 15.49 -17.00
N ALA A 50 -9.56 15.58 -18.31
CA ALA A 50 -8.80 14.86 -19.35
C ALA A 50 -7.28 15.09 -19.27
N THR A 51 -6.84 16.24 -18.78
CA THR A 51 -5.41 16.57 -18.58
C THR A 51 -4.76 15.78 -17.45
N ALA A 52 -5.48 15.56 -16.35
CA ALA A 52 -4.99 14.75 -15.23
C ALA A 52 -4.87 13.27 -15.65
N ALA A 53 -5.84 12.77 -16.43
CA ALA A 53 -5.78 11.43 -16.97
C ALA A 53 -4.61 11.24 -17.95
N GLU A 54 -4.32 12.23 -18.81
CA GLU A 54 -3.20 12.16 -19.74
C GLU A 54 -1.84 12.25 -19.03
N GLU A 55 -1.71 13.08 -18.01
CA GLU A 55 -0.51 13.14 -17.19
C GLU A 55 -0.25 11.83 -16.45
N LEU A 56 -1.30 11.22 -15.90
CA LEU A 56 -1.24 9.91 -15.27
C LEU A 56 -0.80 8.81 -16.24
N ARG A 57 -1.33 8.83 -17.49
CA ARG A 57 -0.89 7.92 -18.56
C ARG A 57 0.59 8.05 -18.87
N ARG A 58 1.08 9.29 -19.04
CA ARG A 58 2.50 9.56 -19.32
C ARG A 58 3.39 9.12 -18.17
N ARG A 59 2.98 9.38 -16.94
CA ARG A 59 3.70 8.96 -15.74
C ARG A 59 3.75 7.44 -15.63
N PHE A 60 2.63 6.76 -15.81
CA PHE A 60 2.55 5.30 -15.83
C PHE A 60 3.50 4.68 -16.85
N VAL A 61 3.44 5.13 -18.13
CA VAL A 61 4.32 4.60 -19.19
C VAL A 61 5.79 4.88 -18.89
N ARG A 62 6.11 6.04 -18.32
CA ARG A 62 7.49 6.37 -17.91
C ARG A 62 8.01 5.38 -16.87
N GLU A 63 7.24 5.09 -15.85
CA GLU A 63 7.65 4.17 -14.78
C GLU A 63 7.74 2.72 -15.29
N CYS A 64 6.81 2.30 -16.14
CA CYS A 64 6.93 1.00 -16.81
C CYS A 64 8.24 0.89 -17.61
N ARG A 65 8.70 1.97 -18.26
CA ARG A 65 9.99 2.00 -18.98
C ARG A 65 11.18 1.87 -18.04
N VAL A 66 11.14 2.52 -16.87
CA VAL A 66 12.21 2.42 -15.88
C VAL A 66 12.27 0.99 -15.31
N THR A 67 11.11 0.41 -15.00
CA THR A 67 11.01 -1.00 -14.55
C THR A 67 11.53 -1.98 -15.59
N ALA A 68 11.21 -1.76 -16.87
CA ALA A 68 11.64 -2.62 -17.98
C ALA A 68 13.17 -2.56 -18.26
N GLN A 69 13.92 -1.64 -17.63
CA GLN A 69 15.38 -1.58 -17.74
C GLN A 69 16.09 -2.58 -16.83
N VAL A 70 15.40 -3.12 -15.81
CA VAL A 70 15.99 -4.13 -14.92
C VAL A 70 15.84 -5.49 -15.57
N ASP A 71 16.96 -6.07 -15.99
CA ASP A 71 17.02 -7.43 -16.53
C ASP A 71 17.60 -8.40 -15.50
N HIS A 72 16.74 -9.30 -15.00
CA HIS A 72 17.15 -10.35 -14.07
C HIS A 72 16.23 -11.57 -14.22
N PRO A 73 16.73 -12.81 -14.26
CA PRO A 73 15.93 -14.03 -14.47
C PRO A 73 14.89 -14.29 -13.36
N GLY A 74 15.09 -13.74 -12.17
CA GLY A 74 14.14 -13.77 -11.05
C GLY A 74 13.16 -12.60 -11.02
N LEU A 75 13.10 -11.78 -12.06
CA LEU A 75 12.16 -10.66 -12.19
C LEU A 75 11.25 -10.90 -13.38
N VAL A 76 9.95 -10.59 -13.23
CA VAL A 76 9.01 -10.69 -14.32
C VAL A 76 9.38 -9.75 -15.48
N THR A 77 9.43 -10.28 -16.70
CA THR A 77 9.72 -9.47 -17.89
C THR A 77 8.49 -8.66 -18.29
N VAL A 78 8.63 -7.34 -18.39
CA VAL A 78 7.63 -6.44 -18.95
C VAL A 78 7.75 -6.47 -20.48
N HIS A 79 6.64 -6.74 -21.19
CA HIS A 79 6.61 -6.85 -22.65
C HIS A 79 6.02 -5.62 -23.32
N ASP A 80 5.03 -4.98 -22.70
CA ASP A 80 4.34 -3.82 -23.25
C ASP A 80 3.60 -3.06 -22.16
N ALA A 81 3.32 -1.78 -22.39
CA ALA A 81 2.51 -0.96 -21.51
C ALA A 81 1.81 0.15 -22.30
N GLY A 82 0.58 0.47 -21.95
CA GLY A 82 -0.19 1.48 -22.65
C GLY A 82 -1.54 1.79 -22.02
N SER A 83 -2.41 2.38 -22.83
CA SER A 83 -3.80 2.67 -22.45
C SER A 83 -4.77 2.18 -23.51
N ASP A 84 -5.94 1.71 -23.08
CA ASP A 84 -7.03 1.27 -23.93
C ASP A 84 -8.36 1.82 -23.35
N GLY A 85 -8.88 2.89 -23.96
CA GLY A 85 -9.95 3.68 -23.35
C GLY A 85 -9.52 4.30 -22.02
N ASP A 86 -10.28 4.01 -20.96
CA ASP A 86 -10.01 4.48 -19.60
C ASP A 86 -9.09 3.52 -18.80
N ASP A 87 -8.75 2.36 -19.36
CA ASP A 87 -7.88 1.40 -18.71
C ASP A 87 -6.41 1.67 -19.07
N LEU A 88 -5.55 1.64 -18.05
CA LEU A 88 -4.11 1.48 -18.23
C LEU A 88 -3.79 -0.02 -18.22
N TYR A 89 -2.89 -0.46 -19.09
CA TYR A 89 -2.50 -1.87 -19.12
C TYR A 89 -0.99 -2.05 -19.10
N LEU A 90 -0.57 -3.09 -18.38
CA LEU A 90 0.80 -3.59 -18.37
C LEU A 90 0.78 -5.05 -18.82
N VAL A 91 1.53 -5.36 -19.88
CA VAL A 91 1.68 -6.71 -20.40
C VAL A 91 3.02 -7.26 -19.93
N MET A 92 2.98 -8.42 -19.29
CA MET A 92 4.15 -9.06 -18.72
C MET A 92 4.19 -10.55 -19.04
N GLN A 93 5.33 -11.16 -18.80
CA GLN A 93 5.50 -12.59 -18.87
C GLN A 93 4.43 -13.30 -18.02
N TYR A 94 3.79 -14.33 -18.62
CA TYR A 94 3.00 -15.26 -17.84
C TYR A 94 3.94 -16.23 -17.12
N VAL A 95 3.92 -16.22 -15.79
CA VAL A 95 4.78 -17.07 -14.94
C VAL A 95 3.96 -18.27 -14.47
N GLU A 96 4.40 -19.46 -14.84
CA GLU A 96 3.81 -20.72 -14.34
C GLU A 96 4.38 -21.03 -12.94
N GLY A 97 3.52 -21.49 -12.02
CA GLY A 97 3.91 -21.83 -10.66
C GLY A 97 2.83 -21.49 -9.65
N SER A 98 3.21 -21.46 -8.37
CA SER A 98 2.38 -21.03 -7.25
C SER A 98 2.93 -19.74 -6.67
N ASP A 99 2.09 -18.83 -6.23
CA ASP A 99 2.61 -17.71 -5.45
C ASP A 99 3.08 -18.19 -4.07
N LEU A 100 3.99 -17.43 -3.47
CA LEU A 100 4.65 -17.86 -2.23
C LEU A 100 3.71 -17.92 -1.03
N ALA A 101 2.55 -17.22 -1.06
CA ALA A 101 1.55 -17.32 0.00
C ALA A 101 0.79 -18.66 -0.08
N ASP A 102 0.37 -19.08 -1.28
CA ASP A 102 -0.25 -20.37 -1.49
C ASP A 102 0.78 -21.50 -1.26
N HIS A 103 2.02 -21.31 -1.71
CA HIS A 103 3.11 -22.25 -1.47
C HIS A 103 3.43 -22.43 0.02
N LEU A 104 3.39 -21.35 0.82
CA LEU A 104 3.52 -21.41 2.27
C LEU A 104 2.34 -22.18 2.90
N ALA A 105 1.11 -21.88 2.48
CA ALA A 105 -0.07 -22.53 3.02
C ALA A 105 -0.13 -24.05 2.72
N GLU A 106 0.44 -24.47 1.58
CA GLU A 106 0.52 -25.90 1.19
C GLU A 106 1.61 -26.66 1.95
N HIS A 107 2.61 -25.97 2.54
CA HIS A 107 3.79 -26.58 3.16
C HIS A 107 3.99 -26.11 4.62
N ASP A 108 2.95 -26.08 5.43
CA ASP A 108 3.03 -25.72 6.84
C ASP A 108 3.31 -26.96 7.72
N PRO A 109 4.37 -26.97 8.55
CA PRO A 109 5.40 -25.94 8.75
C PRO A 109 6.39 -25.85 7.56
N TYR A 110 6.66 -24.62 7.12
CA TYR A 110 7.56 -24.39 5.99
C TYR A 110 9.02 -24.76 6.36
N PRO A 111 9.72 -25.59 5.54
CA PRO A 111 11.09 -25.96 5.84
C PRO A 111 12.00 -24.73 5.92
N TRP A 112 12.80 -24.61 6.98
CA TRP A 112 13.67 -23.45 7.13
C TRP A 112 14.74 -23.37 6.02
N GLU A 113 15.19 -24.50 5.48
CA GLU A 113 16.11 -24.56 4.33
C GLU A 113 15.46 -23.95 3.08
N TRP A 114 14.16 -24.14 2.90
CA TRP A 114 13.41 -23.54 1.81
C TRP A 114 13.32 -22.03 2.00
N ALA A 115 13.06 -21.55 3.22
CA ALA A 115 13.03 -20.13 3.53
C ALA A 115 14.38 -19.45 3.24
N VAL A 116 15.49 -20.11 3.56
CA VAL A 116 16.85 -19.66 3.23
C VAL A 116 17.04 -19.57 1.70
N CYS A 117 16.63 -20.59 0.95
CA CYS A 117 16.74 -20.60 -0.52
C CYS A 117 15.85 -19.53 -1.18
N VAL A 118 14.65 -19.30 -0.65
CA VAL A 118 13.77 -18.21 -1.08
C VAL A 118 14.43 -16.86 -0.84
N ALA A 119 14.94 -16.62 0.37
CA ALA A 119 15.60 -15.36 0.71
C ALA A 119 16.85 -15.11 -0.13
N ALA A 120 17.68 -16.13 -0.38
CA ALA A 120 18.87 -15.99 -1.20
C ALA A 120 18.54 -15.61 -2.65
N GLN A 121 17.50 -16.20 -3.24
CA GLN A 121 17.03 -15.82 -4.58
C GLN A 121 16.46 -14.39 -4.59
N LEU A 122 15.68 -14.01 -3.57
CA LEU A 122 15.16 -12.64 -3.43
C LEU A 122 16.30 -11.61 -3.27
N CYS A 123 17.36 -11.94 -2.53
CA CYS A 123 18.54 -11.07 -2.43
C CYS A 123 19.18 -10.80 -3.79
N ALA A 124 19.27 -11.81 -4.67
CA ALA A 124 19.80 -11.62 -6.02
C ALA A 124 18.93 -10.66 -6.85
N VAL A 125 17.60 -10.80 -6.76
CA VAL A 125 16.65 -9.88 -7.42
C VAL A 125 16.77 -8.46 -6.86
N LEU A 126 16.75 -8.31 -5.53
CA LEU A 126 16.86 -7.00 -4.88
C LEU A 126 18.19 -6.31 -5.18
N ALA A 127 19.30 -7.05 -5.25
CA ALA A 127 20.60 -6.50 -5.64
C ALA A 127 20.55 -5.91 -7.07
N ALA A 128 19.89 -6.59 -8.02
CA ALA A 128 19.70 -6.10 -9.38
C ALA A 128 18.78 -4.88 -9.44
N VAL A 129 17.69 -4.88 -8.67
CA VAL A 129 16.75 -3.75 -8.58
C VAL A 129 17.42 -2.51 -7.95
N HIS A 130 18.18 -2.69 -6.89
CA HIS A 130 18.86 -1.61 -6.18
C HIS A 130 20.10 -1.08 -6.90
N ALA A 131 20.63 -1.81 -7.90
CA ALA A 131 21.73 -1.32 -8.76
C ALA A 131 21.27 -0.17 -9.69
N VAL A 132 19.98 -0.02 -9.89
CA VAL A 132 19.32 1.13 -10.52
C VAL A 132 18.55 1.88 -9.43
N PRO A 133 18.21 3.17 -9.61
CA PRO A 133 17.52 3.95 -8.56
C PRO A 133 16.04 3.55 -8.41
N ILE A 134 15.80 2.26 -8.18
CA ILE A 134 14.46 1.68 -8.00
C ILE A 134 14.40 0.98 -6.64
N VAL A 135 13.26 1.10 -5.97
CA VAL A 135 12.90 0.37 -4.75
C VAL A 135 11.59 -0.36 -5.02
N HIS A 136 11.50 -1.62 -4.61
CA HIS A 136 10.33 -2.47 -4.90
C HIS A 136 9.06 -1.97 -4.17
N ARG A 137 9.19 -1.60 -2.89
CA ARG A 137 8.15 -1.00 -2.02
C ARG A 137 6.96 -1.88 -1.62
N ASP A 138 6.69 -2.97 -2.31
CA ASP A 138 5.56 -3.89 -2.06
C ASP A 138 5.98 -5.36 -2.14
N LEU A 139 7.13 -5.69 -1.52
CA LEU A 139 7.60 -7.08 -1.43
C LEU A 139 6.74 -7.84 -0.41
N LYS A 140 6.05 -8.89 -0.88
CA LYS A 140 5.16 -9.75 -0.09
C LYS A 140 4.99 -11.10 -0.77
N PRO A 141 4.53 -12.17 -0.08
CA PRO A 141 4.40 -13.52 -0.65
C PRO A 141 3.57 -13.57 -1.95
N ARG A 142 2.47 -12.83 -2.04
CA ARG A 142 1.63 -12.78 -3.26
C ARG A 142 2.32 -12.16 -4.47
N ASN A 143 3.41 -11.42 -4.30
CA ASN A 143 4.19 -10.82 -5.37
C ASN A 143 5.43 -11.66 -5.74
N VAL A 144 5.55 -12.88 -5.23
CA VAL A 144 6.67 -13.80 -5.50
C VAL A 144 6.11 -15.13 -5.98
N MET A 145 6.46 -15.55 -7.20
CA MET A 145 6.09 -16.85 -7.76
C MET A 145 7.21 -17.86 -7.54
N VAL A 146 6.85 -19.06 -7.09
CA VAL A 146 7.72 -20.24 -7.08
C VAL A 146 7.42 -21.04 -8.35
N ARG A 147 8.41 -21.15 -9.24
CA ARG A 147 8.27 -21.85 -10.51
C ARG A 147 8.44 -23.37 -10.32
N PRO A 148 7.98 -24.20 -11.28
CA PRO A 148 8.15 -25.64 -11.20
C PRO A 148 9.61 -26.12 -11.11
N ASP A 149 10.57 -25.30 -11.56
CA ASP A 149 12.00 -25.55 -11.43
C ASP A 149 12.61 -25.08 -10.08
N GLY A 150 11.76 -24.57 -9.17
CA GLY A 150 12.16 -24.01 -7.87
C GLY A 150 12.75 -22.62 -7.94
N ALA A 151 12.91 -22.04 -9.14
CA ALA A 151 13.35 -20.67 -9.29
C ALA A 151 12.22 -19.70 -8.93
N LEU A 152 12.58 -18.58 -8.31
CA LEU A 152 11.62 -17.53 -7.99
C LEU A 152 11.49 -16.53 -9.13
N THR A 153 10.31 -15.95 -9.24
CA THR A 153 10.06 -14.78 -10.07
C THR A 153 9.27 -13.75 -9.27
N VAL A 154 9.87 -12.59 -9.04
CA VAL A 154 9.23 -11.45 -8.38
C VAL A 154 8.36 -10.72 -9.39
N LEU A 155 7.13 -10.48 -9.01
CA LEU A 155 6.13 -9.73 -9.77
C LEU A 155 6.13 -8.28 -9.29
N ASP A 156 5.56 -7.37 -10.08
CA ASP A 156 5.18 -6.00 -9.68
C ASP A 156 6.28 -5.16 -8.98
N LEU A 157 7.25 -4.66 -9.75
CA LEU A 157 8.17 -3.60 -9.29
C LEU A 157 7.41 -2.26 -9.12
N GLY A 158 6.63 -2.12 -8.06
CA GLY A 158 6.10 -0.83 -7.59
C GLY A 158 5.44 0.13 -8.59
N VAL A 159 5.21 -0.30 -9.86
CA VAL A 159 4.57 0.54 -10.91
C VAL A 159 3.21 1.06 -10.45
N ALA A 160 2.52 0.31 -9.59
CA ALA A 160 1.25 0.72 -9.01
C ALA A 160 1.41 1.87 -7.99
N SER A 161 2.55 1.99 -7.30
CA SER A 161 2.81 3.08 -6.34
C SER A 161 2.98 4.45 -7.00
N VAL A 162 3.22 4.46 -8.32
CA VAL A 162 3.31 5.69 -9.13
C VAL A 162 1.95 6.27 -9.43
N LEU A 163 0.93 5.40 -9.50
CA LEU A 163 -0.46 5.81 -9.66
C LEU A 163 -1.02 6.42 -8.36
N ASP A 164 -0.39 6.10 -7.24
CA ASP A 164 -0.61 6.74 -5.96
C ASP A 164 0.31 7.95 -5.82
N THR A 165 -0.07 9.05 -6.44
CA THR A 165 0.61 10.35 -6.30
C THR A 165 0.65 10.88 -4.87
N ASP A 166 -0.03 10.20 -3.97
CA ASP A 166 -0.08 10.46 -2.54
C ASP A 166 0.29 9.19 -1.76
N THR A 167 1.58 8.84 -1.71
CA THR A 167 2.11 7.96 -0.66
C THR A 167 1.86 8.51 0.76
N THR A 168 1.28 9.71 0.84
CA THR A 168 0.74 10.34 2.05
C THR A 168 -0.77 10.16 2.20
N ARG A 169 -1.47 9.53 1.25
CA ARG A 169 -2.87 9.12 1.41
C ARG A 169 -3.01 7.84 2.23
N LEU A 170 -2.47 7.88 3.43
CA LEU A 170 -3.06 7.15 4.52
C LEU A 170 -4.36 7.85 4.88
N THR A 171 -5.30 8.11 3.96
CA THR A 171 -6.56 8.71 4.39
C THR A 171 -7.12 9.88 3.61
N GLN A 172 -7.70 9.65 2.49
CA GLN A 172 -8.99 10.31 2.25
C GLN A 172 -10.16 9.33 2.41
N THR A 173 -9.90 8.03 2.56
CA THR A 173 -10.95 7.01 2.74
C THR A 173 -10.70 6.05 3.91
N GLY A 174 -9.73 6.33 4.81
CA GLY A 174 -9.48 5.49 5.99
C GLY A 174 -8.98 4.07 5.70
N SER A 175 -8.80 3.68 4.43
CA SER A 175 -8.25 2.38 4.05
C SER A 175 -6.79 2.54 3.65
N PRO A 176 -5.85 1.80 4.27
CA PRO A 176 -4.47 1.78 3.83
C PRO A 176 -4.41 1.17 2.43
N ILE A 177 -3.84 1.90 1.48
CA ILE A 177 -3.50 1.36 0.17
C ILE A 177 -2.24 0.51 0.36
N GLY A 178 -2.36 -0.80 0.17
CA GLY A 178 -1.31 -1.79 0.39
C GLY A 178 -1.59 -2.72 1.58
N SER A 179 -0.77 -3.76 1.73
CA SER A 179 -0.81 -4.66 2.90
C SER A 179 0.06 -4.06 4.01
N PRO A 180 -0.50 -3.47 5.07
CA PRO A 180 0.27 -2.85 6.14
C PRO A 180 1.20 -3.85 6.84
N ALA A 181 0.92 -5.15 6.72
CA ALA A 181 1.70 -6.23 7.33
C ALA A 181 3.16 -6.34 6.86
N TYR A 182 3.51 -5.77 5.68
CA TYR A 182 4.87 -5.79 5.12
C TYR A 182 5.50 -4.40 5.03
N MET A 183 4.81 -3.38 5.52
CA MET A 183 5.23 -1.99 5.41
C MET A 183 6.38 -1.68 6.38
N ALA A 184 7.45 -1.07 5.88
CA ALA A 184 8.56 -0.64 6.73
C ALA A 184 8.18 0.59 7.58
N PRO A 185 8.80 0.77 8.78
CA PRO A 185 8.54 1.92 9.65
C PRO A 185 8.65 3.27 8.95
N GLU A 186 9.69 3.47 8.12
CA GLU A 186 9.90 4.70 7.36
C GLU A 186 8.82 4.95 6.31
N GLN A 187 8.26 3.91 5.68
CA GLN A 187 7.11 4.05 4.77
C GLN A 187 5.87 4.51 5.54
N ALA A 188 5.61 3.91 6.70
CA ALA A 188 4.48 4.27 7.55
C ALA A 188 4.56 5.73 8.04
N MET A 189 5.77 6.22 8.28
CA MET A 189 6.04 7.59 8.73
C MET A 189 6.09 8.61 7.58
N GLY A 190 6.03 8.17 6.32
CA GLY A 190 6.28 9.04 5.16
C GLY A 190 7.71 9.56 5.08
N GLY A 191 8.66 8.78 5.63
CA GLY A 191 10.09 9.05 5.56
C GLY A 191 10.71 8.71 4.20
N ALA A 192 12.02 8.85 4.10
CA ALA A 192 12.75 8.49 2.89
C ALA A 192 12.73 6.97 2.67
N VAL A 193 12.18 6.54 1.54
CA VAL A 193 12.10 5.14 1.12
C VAL A 193 13.34 4.81 0.29
N GLY A 194 14.01 3.73 0.63
CA GLY A 194 15.25 3.30 -0.02
C GLY A 194 15.42 1.77 -0.02
N PRO A 195 16.59 1.25 -0.44
CA PRO A 195 16.90 -0.18 -0.43
C PRO A 195 16.65 -0.87 0.93
N SER A 196 16.92 -0.20 2.03
CA SER A 196 16.67 -0.70 3.39
C SER A 196 15.19 -0.99 3.67
N THR A 197 14.27 -0.34 2.96
CA THR A 197 12.83 -0.59 3.03
C THR A 197 12.47 -1.98 2.51
N ASP A 198 13.02 -2.38 1.38
CA ASP A 198 12.82 -3.71 0.80
C ASP A 198 13.47 -4.80 1.67
N LEU A 199 14.60 -4.50 2.32
CA LEU A 199 15.25 -5.42 3.26
C LEU A 199 14.38 -5.66 4.50
N TYR A 200 13.68 -4.66 4.99
CA TYR A 200 12.72 -4.84 6.07
C TYR A 200 11.54 -5.74 5.64
N ALA A 201 10.98 -5.51 4.46
CA ALA A 201 9.93 -6.37 3.90
C ALA A 201 10.41 -7.82 3.69
N LEU A 202 11.67 -8.02 3.27
CA LEU A 202 12.30 -9.34 3.22
C LEU A 202 12.40 -9.98 4.62
N GLY A 203 12.69 -9.19 5.66
CA GLY A 203 12.68 -9.64 7.06
C GLY A 203 11.29 -10.11 7.52
N ILE A 204 10.24 -9.37 7.19
CA ILE A 204 8.83 -9.77 7.45
C ILE A 204 8.52 -11.09 6.74
N LEU A 205 8.84 -11.18 5.45
CA LEU A 205 8.59 -12.36 4.64
C LEU A 205 9.34 -13.59 5.20
N LEU A 206 10.61 -13.46 5.58
CA LEU A 206 11.38 -14.53 6.21
C LEU A 206 10.77 -14.96 7.54
N HIS A 207 10.36 -14.01 8.39
CA HIS A 207 9.71 -14.34 9.66
C HIS A 207 8.42 -15.13 9.41
N GLU A 208 7.61 -14.71 8.44
CA GLU A 208 6.36 -15.40 8.08
C GLU A 208 6.63 -16.82 7.54
N LEU A 209 7.59 -17.00 6.63
CA LEU A 209 7.96 -18.33 6.13
C LEU A 209 8.44 -19.26 7.27
N LEU A 210 9.16 -18.72 8.25
CA LEU A 210 9.72 -19.51 9.35
C LEU A 210 8.73 -19.78 10.47
N SER A 211 7.76 -18.89 10.72
CA SER A 211 6.80 -19.01 11.83
C SER A 211 5.37 -19.32 11.41
N GLY A 212 5.06 -19.28 10.10
CA GLY A 212 3.70 -19.39 9.57
C GLY A 212 2.86 -18.11 9.71
N ASN A 213 3.39 -17.07 10.38
CA ASN A 213 2.66 -15.84 10.65
C ASN A 213 3.54 -14.60 10.46
N VAL A 214 2.93 -13.50 10.03
CA VAL A 214 3.61 -12.20 10.03
C VAL A 214 3.97 -11.79 11.47
N PRO A 215 5.14 -11.15 11.70
CA PRO A 215 5.57 -10.79 13.07
C PRO A 215 4.68 -9.75 13.74
N PHE A 216 3.96 -8.95 12.94
CA PHE A 216 3.10 -7.87 13.42
C PHE A 216 1.72 -8.01 12.78
N ALA A 217 0.84 -8.77 13.44
CA ALA A 217 -0.55 -8.93 13.07
C ALA A 217 -1.44 -8.03 13.96
N GLY A 218 -2.59 -7.63 13.44
CA GLY A 218 -3.57 -6.84 14.19
C GLY A 218 -4.88 -6.74 13.42
N SER A 219 -5.96 -6.46 14.14
CA SER A 219 -7.30 -6.29 13.58
C SER A 219 -7.40 -5.03 12.73
N THR A 220 -6.50 -4.05 12.94
CA THR A 220 -6.48 -2.79 12.21
C THR A 220 -5.14 -2.49 11.56
N ALA A 221 -5.21 -1.78 10.45
CA ALA A 221 -4.02 -1.30 9.76
C ALA A 221 -3.17 -0.37 10.64
N LEU A 222 -3.80 0.50 11.44
CA LEU A 222 -3.06 1.39 12.34
C LEU A 222 -2.45 0.62 13.52
N GLY A 223 -3.14 -0.39 14.07
CA GLY A 223 -2.58 -1.29 15.08
C GLY A 223 -1.37 -2.06 14.54
N VAL A 224 -1.46 -2.56 13.29
CA VAL A 224 -0.32 -3.19 12.61
C VAL A 224 0.83 -2.20 12.41
N LEU A 225 0.55 -0.98 11.94
CA LEU A 225 1.57 0.07 11.76
C LEU A 225 2.22 0.46 13.10
N HIS A 226 1.44 0.56 14.18
CA HIS A 226 1.99 0.81 15.52
C HIS A 226 3.02 -0.26 15.91
N ARG A 227 2.69 -1.55 15.69
CA ARG A 227 3.61 -2.66 15.97
C ARG A 227 4.87 -2.60 15.12
N HIS A 228 4.74 -2.27 13.84
CA HIS A 228 5.91 -2.04 12.97
C HIS A 228 6.83 -0.94 13.49
N LEU A 229 6.28 0.09 14.12
CA LEU A 229 7.04 1.22 14.65
C LEU A 229 7.72 0.92 16.00
N TYR A 230 7.03 0.18 16.90
CA TYR A 230 7.41 0.17 18.32
C TYR A 230 7.61 -1.21 18.93
N GLU A 231 6.93 -2.24 18.43
CA GLU A 231 7.03 -3.57 19.03
C GLU A 231 8.21 -4.35 18.45
N PRO A 232 9.03 -5.01 19.27
CA PRO A 232 10.02 -5.97 18.77
C PRO A 232 9.30 -7.19 18.19
N PRO A 233 9.85 -7.82 17.12
CA PRO A 233 9.30 -9.08 16.65
C PRO A 233 9.52 -10.19 17.68
N ALA A 234 8.62 -11.17 17.70
CA ALA A 234 8.81 -12.37 18.50
C ALA A 234 10.06 -13.14 18.02
N PRO A 235 10.96 -13.57 18.92
CA PRO A 235 12.10 -14.39 18.53
C PRO A 235 11.65 -15.71 17.90
N LEU A 236 12.20 -16.03 16.73
CA LEU A 236 11.81 -17.20 15.93
C LEU A 236 12.05 -18.51 16.66
N ARG A 237 13.16 -18.64 17.39
CA ARG A 237 13.50 -19.87 18.12
C ARG A 237 12.62 -20.14 19.32
N GLN A 238 11.85 -19.15 19.80
CA GLN A 238 10.78 -19.39 20.76
C GLN A 238 9.56 -20.05 20.11
N LEU A 239 9.34 -19.80 18.83
CA LEU A 239 8.26 -20.37 18.05
C LEU A 239 8.67 -21.71 17.40
N ARG A 240 9.91 -21.75 16.89
CA ARG A 240 10.50 -22.90 16.17
C ARG A 240 11.97 -23.09 16.57
N PRO A 241 12.25 -23.94 17.60
CA PRO A 241 13.59 -24.15 18.13
C PRO A 241 14.62 -24.70 17.13
N GLU A 242 14.16 -25.35 16.04
CA GLU A 242 15.00 -25.90 14.99
C GLU A 242 15.59 -24.83 14.04
N VAL A 243 15.09 -23.59 14.07
CA VAL A 243 15.65 -22.50 13.26
C VAL A 243 17.08 -22.19 13.73
N PRO A 244 18.05 -22.14 12.81
CA PRO A 244 19.43 -21.80 13.15
C PRO A 244 19.53 -20.41 13.82
N GLU A 245 20.37 -20.29 14.85
CA GLU A 245 20.56 -19.02 15.57
C GLU A 245 21.06 -17.89 14.65
N ALA A 246 21.94 -18.21 13.70
CA ALA A 246 22.41 -17.25 12.71
C ALA A 246 21.27 -16.72 11.80
N LEU A 247 20.29 -17.56 11.48
CA LEU A 247 19.12 -17.16 10.68
C LEU A 247 18.18 -16.26 11.49
N GLU A 248 17.90 -16.61 12.75
CA GLU A 248 17.12 -15.73 13.65
C GLU A 248 17.79 -14.37 13.81
N ALA A 249 19.10 -14.34 14.10
CA ALA A 249 19.85 -13.07 14.24
C ALA A 249 19.76 -12.20 12.99
N LEU A 250 19.86 -12.80 11.80
CA LEU A 250 19.70 -12.10 10.53
C LEU A 250 18.28 -11.52 10.37
N VAL A 251 17.23 -12.30 10.65
CA VAL A 251 15.83 -11.83 10.57
C VAL A 251 15.58 -10.69 11.53
N LEU A 252 16.04 -10.79 12.79
CA LEU A 252 15.92 -9.72 13.77
C LEU A 252 16.63 -8.44 13.34
N ARG A 253 17.80 -8.56 12.70
CA ARG A 253 18.54 -7.43 12.16
C ARG A 253 17.82 -6.79 10.96
N LEU A 254 17.24 -7.57 10.07
CA LEU A 254 16.40 -7.07 8.97
C LEU A 254 15.17 -6.29 9.49
N LEU A 255 14.59 -6.75 10.61
CA LEU A 255 13.43 -6.14 11.27
C LEU A 255 13.77 -4.98 12.21
N ALA A 256 15.04 -4.51 12.22
CA ALA A 256 15.41 -3.33 12.99
C ALA A 256 14.57 -2.12 12.58
N LYS A 257 14.10 -1.36 13.57
CA LYS A 257 13.22 -0.20 13.34
C LYS A 257 13.98 0.94 12.66
N ASP A 258 15.22 1.17 13.08
CA ASP A 258 16.13 2.10 12.42
C ASP A 258 16.67 1.48 11.11
N PRO A 259 16.45 2.10 9.94
CA PRO A 259 17.01 1.64 8.68
C PRO A 259 18.53 1.49 8.67
N GLN A 260 19.26 2.29 9.47
CA GLN A 260 20.72 2.25 9.57
C GLN A 260 21.24 1.04 10.37
N ALA A 261 20.39 0.43 11.21
CA ALA A 261 20.75 -0.78 11.95
C ALA A 261 20.56 -2.07 11.14
N ARG A 262 19.93 -1.99 9.96
CA ARG A 262 19.71 -3.11 9.04
C ARG A 262 21.00 -3.42 8.27
N PRO A 263 21.09 -4.57 7.58
CA PRO A 263 22.17 -4.82 6.62
C PRO A 263 22.29 -3.69 5.59
N SER A 264 23.52 -3.43 5.13
CA SER A 264 23.81 -2.32 4.19
C SER A 264 23.23 -2.53 2.79
N GLY A 265 22.88 -3.78 2.44
CA GLY A 265 22.27 -4.13 1.17
C GLY A 265 21.95 -5.60 1.04
N ALA A 266 21.30 -5.98 -0.05
CA ALA A 266 20.91 -7.37 -0.33
C ALA A 266 22.11 -8.31 -0.46
N HIS A 267 23.27 -7.80 -0.86
CA HIS A 267 24.51 -8.58 -0.95
C HIS A 267 24.98 -9.05 0.42
N GLU A 268 25.01 -8.17 1.42
CA GLU A 268 25.36 -8.53 2.81
C GLU A 268 24.40 -9.59 3.37
N VAL A 269 23.08 -9.44 3.09
CA VAL A 269 22.10 -10.46 3.50
C VAL A 269 22.40 -11.80 2.86
N TYR A 270 22.70 -11.82 1.57
CA TYR A 270 23.07 -13.05 0.84
C TYR A 270 24.31 -13.73 1.45
N GLU A 271 25.35 -12.97 1.80
CA GLU A 271 26.56 -13.49 2.44
C GLU A 271 26.27 -14.19 3.78
N HIS A 272 25.33 -13.65 4.57
CA HIS A 272 24.87 -14.29 5.81
C HIS A 272 24.08 -15.58 5.57
N LEU A 273 23.38 -15.69 4.43
CA LEU A 273 22.62 -16.89 4.06
C LEU A 273 23.51 -18.00 3.45
N LEU A 274 24.64 -17.66 2.85
CA LEU A 274 25.53 -18.62 2.16
C LEU A 274 25.87 -19.88 2.98
N PRO A 275 26.25 -19.77 4.27
CA PRO A 275 26.59 -20.95 5.08
C PRO A 275 25.40 -21.88 5.36
N LEU A 276 24.17 -21.36 5.19
CA LEU A 276 22.91 -22.06 5.47
C LEU A 276 22.30 -22.68 4.21
N LEU A 277 22.84 -22.36 3.02
CA LEU A 277 22.35 -22.90 1.76
C LEU A 277 22.64 -24.40 1.64
N PRO A 278 21.73 -25.20 1.06
CA PRO A 278 21.92 -26.63 0.88
C PRO A 278 23.07 -26.88 -0.12
N ALA A 279 24.12 -27.56 0.33
CA ALA A 279 25.25 -27.91 -0.52
C ALA A 279 25.08 -29.28 -1.22
N ARG A 280 24.23 -30.16 -0.69
CA ARG A 280 23.99 -31.53 -1.19
C ARG A 280 22.58 -31.97 -0.86
N GLY A 281 22.04 -32.87 -1.69
CA GLY A 281 20.72 -33.44 -1.51
C GLY A 281 20.00 -33.66 -2.83
N ALA A 282 18.84 -34.26 -2.78
CA ALA A 282 17.92 -34.37 -3.91
C ALA A 282 16.71 -33.47 -3.63
N PRO A 283 16.31 -32.57 -4.55
CA PRO A 283 15.10 -31.78 -4.36
C PRO A 283 13.88 -32.70 -4.31
N ALA A 284 12.90 -32.34 -3.47
CA ALA A 284 11.72 -33.17 -3.20
C ALA A 284 10.76 -33.28 -4.39
N GLY A 285 10.73 -32.28 -5.28
CA GLY A 285 9.81 -32.30 -6.42
C GLY A 285 9.76 -30.99 -7.20
N PRO A 286 8.69 -30.78 -7.99
CA PRO A 286 8.42 -29.48 -8.56
C PRO A 286 8.10 -28.46 -7.46
N LEU A 287 8.35 -27.17 -7.74
CA LEU A 287 8.16 -26.04 -6.81
C LEU A 287 9.09 -26.06 -5.57
N ASP A 288 10.08 -26.96 -5.51
CA ASP A 288 11.07 -26.99 -4.42
C ASP A 288 12.13 -25.87 -4.60
N PRO A 289 12.18 -24.85 -3.71
CA PRO A 289 13.09 -23.70 -3.84
C PRO A 289 14.57 -24.05 -3.71
N THR A 290 14.91 -25.25 -3.25
CA THR A 290 16.32 -25.72 -3.17
C THR A 290 16.87 -26.17 -4.52
N ARG A 291 16.01 -26.46 -5.51
CA ARG A 291 16.43 -26.98 -6.84
C ARG A 291 17.48 -26.12 -7.54
N PRO A 292 17.36 -24.78 -7.60
CA PRO A 292 18.38 -23.94 -8.23
C PRO A 292 19.77 -24.09 -7.61
N PHE A 293 19.85 -24.42 -6.31
CA PHE A 293 21.11 -24.59 -5.57
C PHE A 293 21.66 -26.02 -5.69
N LEU A 294 20.79 -27.02 -5.64
CA LEU A 294 21.16 -28.43 -5.71
C LEU A 294 21.42 -28.92 -7.16
N ARG A 295 20.74 -28.31 -8.13
CA ARG A 295 20.83 -28.66 -9.56
C ARG A 295 20.77 -27.41 -10.45
N PRO A 296 21.74 -26.49 -10.36
CA PRO A 296 21.68 -25.19 -11.04
C PRO A 296 21.63 -25.28 -12.58
N HIS A 297 22.02 -26.43 -13.16
CA HIS A 297 22.05 -26.65 -14.61
C HIS A 297 21.07 -27.77 -15.06
N ALA A 298 20.09 -28.12 -14.22
CA ALA A 298 19.09 -29.11 -14.61
C ALA A 298 18.25 -28.60 -15.79
N PRO A 299 18.04 -29.43 -16.83
CA PRO A 299 17.20 -29.01 -17.96
C PRO A 299 15.75 -28.78 -17.51
N TRP A 300 15.12 -27.74 -18.05
CA TRP A 300 13.72 -27.40 -17.83
C TRP A 300 12.97 -27.41 -19.17
N PRO A 301 11.73 -27.96 -19.26
CA PRO A 301 11.03 -28.71 -18.21
C PRO A 301 11.66 -30.08 -17.92
N ASP A 302 11.47 -30.57 -16.70
CA ASP A 302 11.96 -31.90 -16.31
C ASP A 302 11.27 -32.98 -17.16
N ARG A 303 12.05 -33.85 -17.84
CA ARG A 303 11.49 -34.90 -18.73
C ARG A 303 10.52 -35.83 -18.03
N ALA A 304 10.65 -36.03 -16.73
CA ALA A 304 9.75 -36.88 -15.96
C ALA A 304 8.35 -36.26 -15.81
N THR A 305 8.28 -34.95 -15.56
CA THR A 305 7.01 -34.20 -15.41
C THR A 305 6.33 -33.97 -16.76
N ALA A 306 7.10 -33.71 -17.83
CA ALA A 306 6.56 -33.55 -19.18
C ALA A 306 5.88 -34.83 -19.69
N ARG A 307 6.41 -36.02 -19.29
CA ARG A 307 5.82 -37.31 -19.69
C ARG A 307 4.55 -37.63 -18.90
N ALA A 308 4.42 -37.20 -17.65
CA ALA A 308 3.22 -37.37 -16.84
C ALA A 308 2.07 -36.46 -17.29
N ALA A 309 2.37 -35.27 -17.80
CA ALA A 309 1.38 -34.29 -18.28
C ALA A 309 0.72 -34.71 -19.62
N HIS A 310 1.28 -35.67 -20.36
CA HIS A 310 0.75 -36.16 -21.65
C HIS A 310 -0.02 -37.48 -21.56
N VAL A 311 -0.22 -38.02 -20.36
CA VAL A 311 -1.12 -39.17 -20.17
C VAL A 311 -2.51 -38.62 -19.89
N PRO A 312 -3.48 -38.74 -20.83
CA PRO A 312 -4.85 -38.35 -20.52
C PRO A 312 -5.35 -39.18 -19.35
N PRO A 313 -6.06 -38.62 -18.38
CA PRO A 313 -6.57 -39.36 -17.25
C PRO A 313 -7.45 -40.50 -17.77
N PRO A 314 -7.33 -41.74 -17.20
CA PRO A 314 -8.21 -42.82 -17.58
C PRO A 314 -9.66 -42.43 -17.30
N VAL A 315 -10.50 -42.52 -18.32
CA VAL A 315 -11.94 -42.29 -18.22
C VAL A 315 -12.48 -43.22 -17.13
N PRO A 316 -13.05 -42.72 -16.03
CA PRO A 316 -13.61 -43.58 -15.00
C PRO A 316 -14.77 -44.39 -15.60
N PRO A 317 -14.88 -45.71 -15.34
CA PRO A 317 -16.02 -46.50 -15.79
C PRO A 317 -17.30 -45.99 -15.10
N MET A 318 -18.33 -45.74 -15.89
CA MET A 318 -19.65 -45.37 -15.38
C MET A 318 -20.15 -46.45 -14.40
N PRO A 319 -20.58 -46.08 -13.17
CA PRO A 319 -21.21 -47.02 -12.27
C PRO A 319 -22.60 -47.44 -12.81
N PRO A 320 -22.98 -48.73 -12.69
CA PRO A 320 -24.30 -49.17 -13.03
C PRO A 320 -25.34 -48.62 -12.07
N SER A 321 -26.47 -48.20 -12.61
CA SER A 321 -27.62 -47.72 -11.86
C SER A 321 -28.13 -48.79 -10.90
N ALA A 322 -28.22 -48.50 -9.61
CA ALA A 322 -28.88 -49.35 -8.61
C ALA A 322 -30.15 -48.67 -8.06
N PRO A 323 -31.19 -49.48 -7.75
CA PRO A 323 -32.54 -49.00 -7.51
C PRO A 323 -32.79 -48.48 -6.10
N ALA A 324 -33.82 -47.67 -6.01
CA ALA A 324 -34.31 -47.02 -4.80
C ALA A 324 -34.99 -47.97 -3.80
N GLY A 325 -34.84 -47.67 -2.49
CA GLY A 325 -35.71 -48.19 -1.42
C GLY A 325 -35.12 -47.94 -0.04
N PRO A 326 -35.92 -48.00 1.04
CA PRO A 326 -36.67 -46.83 1.55
C PRO A 326 -36.17 -46.30 2.93
N ARG A 327 -36.75 -45.19 3.32
CA ARG A 327 -36.59 -44.46 4.60
C ARG A 327 -36.93 -45.33 5.82
N ALA A 328 -36.21 -45.11 6.93
CA ALA A 328 -36.72 -45.36 8.26
C ALA A 328 -36.24 -44.28 9.24
N ASP A 329 -37.21 -43.70 9.92
CA ASP A 329 -37.11 -42.77 11.04
C ASP A 329 -36.60 -43.49 12.30
N ALA A 330 -35.87 -42.78 13.16
CA ALA A 330 -36.01 -42.97 14.62
C ALA A 330 -35.50 -41.76 15.39
N ARG A 331 -36.41 -41.19 16.12
CA ARG A 331 -36.23 -40.21 17.26
C ARG A 331 -35.68 -40.94 18.47
N THR A 332 -35.02 -40.20 19.37
CA THR A 332 -35.29 -40.14 20.83
C THR A 332 -34.23 -39.25 21.50
N ASP A 333 -34.64 -38.20 22.06
CA ASP A 333 -34.82 -37.68 23.42
C ASP A 333 -33.87 -38.20 24.53
N ALA A 334 -33.27 -37.23 25.28
CA ALA A 334 -33.40 -37.01 26.74
C ALA A 334 -32.30 -36.08 27.26
N ARG A 335 -32.64 -34.89 27.64
CA ARG A 335 -32.70 -34.25 29.02
C ARG A 335 -31.76 -34.83 30.08
N THR A 336 -30.95 -33.93 30.69
CA THR A 336 -31.07 -33.54 32.14
C THR A 336 -30.04 -32.47 32.53
N ASP A 337 -30.52 -31.40 33.13
CA ASP A 337 -29.88 -30.50 34.09
C ASP A 337 -30.12 -31.09 35.52
N PRO A 338 -29.41 -30.82 36.62
CA PRO A 338 -29.37 -29.51 37.28
C PRO A 338 -28.16 -29.17 38.19
N ARG A 339 -27.97 -27.85 38.39
CA ARG A 339 -27.66 -27.09 39.65
C ARG A 339 -26.66 -27.65 40.66
N THR A 340 -25.69 -26.81 41.04
CA THR A 340 -25.55 -26.28 42.44
C THR A 340 -24.55 -25.13 42.53
N ASP A 341 -25.02 -24.03 43.12
CA ASP A 341 -24.23 -22.94 43.71
C ASP A 341 -23.84 -23.35 45.14
N PRO A 342 -22.74 -22.92 45.75
CA PRO A 342 -22.89 -22.05 46.89
C PRO A 342 -21.90 -20.87 46.99
N ARG A 343 -22.45 -19.75 47.44
CA ARG A 343 -21.81 -18.52 47.89
C ARG A 343 -20.91 -18.76 49.12
N ILE A 344 -19.75 -18.09 49.14
CA ILE A 344 -19.09 -17.67 50.36
C ILE A 344 -18.66 -16.21 50.23
N TYR A 345 -19.10 -15.38 51.13
CA TYR A 345 -18.73 -13.98 51.33
C TYR A 345 -17.31 -13.87 51.87
N ALA A 346 -16.50 -12.98 51.28
CA ALA A 346 -15.39 -12.35 51.99
C ALA A 346 -15.32 -10.87 51.58
N SER A 347 -15.63 -10.02 52.52
CA SER A 347 -15.47 -8.57 52.49
C SER A 347 -13.97 -8.21 52.54
N GLY A 348 -13.47 -7.59 51.48
CA GLY A 348 -12.18 -6.95 51.46
C GLY A 348 -12.33 -5.59 50.77
N SER A 349 -12.03 -4.53 51.51
CA SER A 349 -12.00 -3.15 51.07
C SER A 349 -10.99 -2.97 49.92
N THR A 350 -11.46 -2.74 48.72
CA THR A 350 -10.63 -2.35 47.59
C THR A 350 -10.81 -0.86 47.31
N SER A 351 -9.71 -0.14 47.40
CA SER A 351 -9.57 1.19 46.77
C SER A 351 -10.02 1.11 45.30
N PRO A 352 -10.69 2.13 44.76
CA PRO A 352 -11.10 2.11 43.35
C PRO A 352 -9.87 1.98 42.49
N ALA A 353 -9.88 0.93 41.67
CA ALA A 353 -8.88 0.76 40.61
C ALA A 353 -8.93 1.99 39.68
N PRO A 354 -7.78 2.49 39.17
CA PRO A 354 -7.79 3.54 38.19
C PRO A 354 -8.62 3.08 36.98
N PRO A 355 -9.33 4.00 36.30
CA PRO A 355 -10.14 3.65 35.12
C PRO A 355 -9.26 2.91 34.11
N PRO A 356 -9.80 1.90 33.40
CA PRO A 356 -9.05 1.17 32.43
C PRO A 356 -8.49 2.18 31.40
N ARG A 357 -7.19 2.09 31.14
CA ARG A 357 -6.54 2.91 30.12
C ARG A 357 -7.26 2.67 28.79
N PRO A 358 -7.62 3.72 28.04
CA PRO A 358 -8.25 3.54 26.74
C PRO A 358 -7.31 2.72 25.86
N ASP A 359 -7.80 1.60 25.34
CA ASP A 359 -7.08 0.81 24.36
C ASP A 359 -7.07 1.62 23.05
N VAL A 360 -5.94 2.25 22.76
CA VAL A 360 -5.74 3.09 21.58
C VAL A 360 -6.01 2.29 20.30
N ALA A 361 -5.64 1.01 20.28
CA ALA A 361 -5.85 0.15 19.11
C ALA A 361 -7.36 -0.12 18.87
N ALA A 362 -8.10 -0.48 19.92
CA ALA A 362 -9.55 -0.70 19.82
C ALA A 362 -10.32 0.59 19.44
N ALA A 363 -9.89 1.73 19.97
CA ALA A 363 -10.50 3.02 19.65
C ALA A 363 -10.25 3.43 18.19
N VAL A 364 -9.10 3.12 17.64
CA VAL A 364 -8.78 3.36 16.21
C VAL A 364 -9.63 2.47 15.30
N ASP A 365 -9.93 1.23 15.69
CA ASP A 365 -10.83 0.35 14.94
C ASP A 365 -12.24 0.92 14.86
N GLU A 366 -12.72 1.43 15.96
CA GLU A 366 -14.03 2.09 16.03
C GLU A 366 -14.07 3.37 15.18
N VAL A 367 -13.00 4.18 15.18
CA VAL A 367 -12.87 5.34 14.28
C VAL A 367 -13.05 4.93 12.82
N LYS A 368 -12.41 3.85 12.37
CA LYS A 368 -12.54 3.37 10.99
C LYS A 368 -13.95 2.94 10.66
N ARG A 369 -14.60 2.22 11.56
CA ARG A 369 -16.00 1.81 11.39
C ARG A 369 -16.89 3.04 11.21
N LEU A 370 -16.74 4.04 12.08
CA LEU A 370 -17.49 5.29 12.05
C LEU A 370 -17.26 6.09 10.76
N LEU A 371 -16.01 6.16 10.28
CA LEU A 371 -15.68 6.82 9.01
C LEU A 371 -16.28 6.06 7.82
N GLY A 372 -16.26 4.73 7.84
CA GLY A 372 -16.88 3.89 6.80
C GLY A 372 -18.41 4.02 6.74
N GLU A 373 -19.04 4.33 7.88
CA GLU A 373 -20.49 4.59 8.01
C GLU A 373 -20.85 6.07 7.74
N GLY A 374 -19.86 6.93 7.47
CA GLY A 374 -20.07 8.37 7.29
C GLY A 374 -20.37 9.14 8.57
N SER A 375 -20.14 8.53 9.75
CA SER A 375 -20.40 9.13 11.07
C SER A 375 -19.21 10.00 11.52
N LEU A 376 -18.91 11.07 10.75
CA LEU A 376 -17.73 11.92 10.93
C LEU A 376 -17.63 12.54 12.33
N THR A 377 -18.72 13.08 12.85
CA THR A 377 -18.74 13.75 14.17
C THR A 377 -18.37 12.78 15.30
N GLN A 378 -18.87 11.53 15.25
CA GLN A 378 -18.53 10.52 16.27
C GLN A 378 -17.05 10.10 16.15
N ALA A 379 -16.53 9.98 14.93
CA ALA A 379 -15.12 9.70 14.70
C ALA A 379 -14.22 10.82 15.24
N VAL A 380 -14.62 12.09 15.05
CA VAL A 380 -13.94 13.27 15.61
C VAL A 380 -13.90 13.21 17.15
N ASP A 381 -15.03 12.93 17.79
CA ASP A 381 -15.10 12.89 19.26
C ASP A 381 -14.23 11.78 19.83
N LEU A 382 -14.23 10.61 19.19
CA LEU A 382 -13.40 9.48 19.61
C LEU A 382 -11.90 9.78 19.44
N LEU A 383 -11.49 10.32 18.28
CA LEU A 383 -10.10 10.73 18.02
C LEU A 383 -9.64 11.81 19.01
N GLY A 384 -10.49 12.81 19.27
CA GLY A 384 -10.21 13.85 20.25
C GLY A 384 -10.04 13.33 21.68
N GLY A 385 -10.75 12.24 22.02
CA GLY A 385 -10.64 11.58 23.32
C GLY A 385 -9.38 10.73 23.50
N ILE A 386 -8.93 10.04 22.44
CA ILE A 386 -7.74 9.17 22.52
C ILE A 386 -6.42 9.90 22.34
N LEU A 387 -6.40 11.01 21.61
CA LEU A 387 -5.18 11.77 21.30
C LEU A 387 -4.41 12.22 22.54
N PRO A 388 -5.03 12.80 23.59
CA PRO A 388 -4.33 13.16 24.84
C PRO A 388 -3.75 11.95 25.58
N ALA A 389 -4.47 10.82 25.60
CA ALA A 389 -4.01 9.60 26.25
C ALA A 389 -2.78 9.02 25.50
N ALA A 390 -2.85 8.95 24.18
CA ALA A 390 -1.72 8.53 23.35
C ALA A 390 -0.50 9.46 23.52
N ALA A 391 -0.72 10.77 23.61
CA ALA A 391 0.34 11.76 23.84
C ALA A 391 1.02 11.60 25.21
N ALA A 392 0.23 11.28 26.25
CA ALA A 392 0.76 11.02 27.58
C ALA A 392 1.58 9.72 27.66
N GLU A 393 1.19 8.68 26.89
CA GLU A 393 1.85 7.38 26.88
C GLU A 393 3.11 7.35 26.01
N HIS A 394 3.04 7.92 24.81
CA HIS A 394 4.10 7.82 23.78
C HIS A 394 4.90 9.10 23.61
N GLY A 395 4.48 10.20 24.22
CA GLY A 395 5.06 11.53 24.04
C GLY A 395 4.44 12.30 22.85
N GLU A 396 4.33 13.62 23.02
CA GLU A 396 3.66 14.56 22.08
C GLU A 396 4.21 14.50 20.63
N ARG A 397 5.51 14.27 20.49
CA ARG A 397 6.21 14.22 19.18
C ARG A 397 6.38 12.80 18.65
N SER A 398 5.81 11.80 19.30
CA SER A 398 5.92 10.43 18.83
C SER A 398 5.23 10.26 17.48
N PRO A 399 5.73 9.37 16.63
CA PRO A 399 5.11 9.08 15.33
C PRO A 399 3.64 8.63 15.45
N VAL A 400 3.26 7.90 16.51
CA VAL A 400 1.87 7.50 16.75
C VAL A 400 0.97 8.71 16.97
N VAL A 401 1.39 9.62 17.86
CA VAL A 401 0.62 10.83 18.15
C VAL A 401 0.51 11.70 16.90
N ARG A 402 1.56 11.77 16.09
CA ARG A 402 1.55 12.49 14.82
C ARG A 402 0.55 11.88 13.82
N ILE A 403 0.52 10.56 13.69
CA ILE A 403 -0.44 9.86 12.81
C ILE A 403 -1.88 10.09 13.31
N LEU A 404 -2.14 9.92 14.61
CA LEU A 404 -3.45 10.18 15.19
C LEU A 404 -3.87 11.65 15.03
N ARG A 405 -2.95 12.60 15.26
CA ARG A 405 -3.20 14.03 15.07
C ARG A 405 -3.51 14.38 13.63
N LYS A 406 -2.77 13.79 12.67
CA LYS A 406 -3.05 13.95 11.24
C LYS A 406 -4.44 13.42 10.89
N GLN A 407 -4.80 12.22 11.36
CA GLN A 407 -6.13 11.66 11.14
C GLN A 407 -7.22 12.54 11.76
N TYR A 408 -7.00 13.01 12.99
CA TYR A 408 -7.92 13.90 13.68
C TYR A 408 -8.13 15.22 12.92
N ALA A 409 -7.04 15.86 12.49
CA ALA A 409 -7.11 17.09 11.71
C ALA A 409 -7.85 16.91 10.38
N SER A 410 -7.56 15.82 9.64
CA SER A 410 -8.27 15.49 8.39
C SER A 410 -9.77 15.26 8.63
N THR A 411 -10.13 14.43 9.63
CA THR A 411 -11.53 14.15 9.95
C THR A 411 -12.28 15.42 10.39
N LEU A 412 -11.61 16.32 11.13
CA LEU A 412 -12.17 17.63 11.48
C LEU A 412 -12.45 18.51 10.26
N MET A 413 -11.57 18.48 9.25
CA MET A 413 -11.78 19.20 7.98
C MET A 413 -12.97 18.63 7.21
N ASP A 414 -13.05 17.29 7.13
CA ASP A 414 -14.15 16.58 6.44
C ASP A 414 -15.50 16.82 7.12
N ASP A 415 -15.51 16.97 8.45
CA ASP A 415 -16.70 17.31 9.25
C ASP A 415 -16.99 18.83 9.29
N GLY A 416 -16.21 19.66 8.58
CA GLY A 416 -16.39 21.11 8.52
C GLY A 416 -15.95 21.84 9.80
N GLN A 417 -15.30 21.18 10.75
CA GLN A 417 -14.85 21.76 12.02
C GLN A 417 -13.50 22.49 11.90
N TYR A 418 -13.36 23.39 10.94
CA TYR A 418 -12.10 24.05 10.57
C TYR A 418 -11.43 24.80 11.73
N ARG A 419 -12.22 25.33 12.69
CA ARG A 419 -11.68 26.02 13.87
C ARG A 419 -10.90 25.07 14.81
N ARG A 420 -11.31 23.81 14.86
CA ARG A 420 -10.61 22.76 15.64
C ARG A 420 -9.47 22.12 14.84
N ALA A 421 -9.59 22.02 13.52
CA ALA A 421 -8.56 21.46 12.66
C ALA A 421 -7.29 22.35 12.57
N LEU A 422 -7.47 23.67 12.51
CA LEU A 422 -6.38 24.64 12.31
C LEU A 422 -5.22 24.52 13.32
N PRO A 423 -5.44 24.45 14.65
CA PRO A 423 -4.35 24.30 15.62
C PRO A 423 -3.60 22.99 15.47
N GLU A 424 -4.27 21.89 15.12
CA GLU A 424 -3.65 20.58 14.92
C GLU A 424 -2.77 20.56 13.68
N LEU A 425 -3.22 21.19 12.57
CA LEU A 425 -2.44 21.34 11.35
C LEU A 425 -1.21 22.21 11.55
N ARG A 426 -1.32 23.31 12.30
CA ARG A 426 -0.17 24.16 12.64
C ARG A 426 0.86 23.40 13.45
N ARG A 427 0.43 22.64 14.44
CA ARG A 427 1.30 21.79 15.26
C ARG A 427 2.03 20.74 14.44
N LEU A 428 1.31 20.06 13.53
CA LEU A 428 1.91 19.13 12.58
C LEU A 428 2.93 19.78 11.66
N ALA A 429 2.65 21.01 11.19
CA ALA A 429 3.59 21.78 10.37
C ALA A 429 4.84 22.19 11.18
N GLU A 430 4.69 22.68 12.41
CA GLU A 430 5.80 23.05 13.28
C GLU A 430 6.73 21.87 13.57
N ASP A 431 6.15 20.72 13.96
CA ASP A 431 6.91 19.49 14.23
C ASP A 431 7.66 19.02 12.99
N ARG A 432 6.99 19.00 11.83
CA ARG A 432 7.60 18.55 10.58
C ARG A 432 8.65 19.52 10.04
N GLY A 433 8.39 20.81 10.16
CA GLY A 433 9.34 21.87 9.76
C GLY A 433 10.63 21.83 10.59
N ALA A 434 10.53 21.53 11.88
CA ALA A 434 11.68 21.36 12.77
C ALA A 434 12.51 20.10 12.44
N GLU A 435 11.87 19.03 11.99
CA GLU A 435 12.55 17.76 11.66
C GLU A 435 13.15 17.72 10.25
N ALA A 436 12.40 18.15 9.25
CA ALA A 436 12.71 17.92 7.83
C ALA A 436 12.93 19.23 7.04
N GLY A 437 12.72 20.37 7.66
CA GLY A 437 12.92 21.69 7.06
C GLY A 437 11.73 22.22 6.26
N PRO A 438 11.84 23.47 5.76
CA PRO A 438 10.72 24.21 5.17
C PRO A 438 10.35 23.79 3.74
N THR A 439 11.15 22.93 3.10
CA THR A 439 10.89 22.41 1.75
C THR A 439 10.29 21.00 1.77
N ASP A 440 10.08 20.41 2.94
CA ASP A 440 9.50 19.08 3.08
C ASP A 440 8.06 19.06 2.54
N PRO A 441 7.69 18.07 1.69
CA PRO A 441 6.35 18.00 1.09
C PRO A 441 5.21 17.92 2.11
N GLN A 442 5.42 17.23 3.25
CA GLN A 442 4.39 17.13 4.28
C GLN A 442 4.24 18.44 5.07
N PHE A 443 5.36 19.11 5.34
CA PHE A 443 5.32 20.45 5.94
C PHE A 443 4.49 21.42 5.07
N LEU A 444 4.75 21.42 3.76
CA LEU A 444 4.04 22.26 2.81
C LEU A 444 2.55 21.88 2.70
N GLN A 445 2.23 20.58 2.74
CA GLN A 445 0.85 20.12 2.73
C GLN A 445 0.09 20.58 3.99
N PHE A 446 0.66 20.45 5.20
CA PHE A 446 0.00 20.89 6.42
C PHE A 446 -0.23 22.42 6.43
N ARG A 447 0.70 23.19 5.89
CA ARG A 447 0.51 24.62 5.71
C ARG A 447 -0.57 24.99 4.70
N TYR A 448 -0.62 24.23 3.60
CA TYR A 448 -1.69 24.39 2.62
C TYR A 448 -3.07 24.07 3.23
N ASP A 449 -3.20 22.96 3.98
CA ASP A 449 -4.44 22.58 4.66
C ASP A 449 -4.84 23.60 5.74
N ALA A 450 -3.87 24.18 6.45
CA ALA A 450 -4.11 25.26 7.38
C ALA A 450 -4.63 26.54 6.66
N ALA A 451 -4.11 26.84 5.47
CA ALA A 451 -4.60 27.94 4.65
C ALA A 451 -6.04 27.71 4.18
N LEU A 452 -6.39 26.46 3.82
CA LEU A 452 -7.79 26.08 3.51
C LEU A 452 -8.71 26.29 4.72
N CYS A 453 -8.29 25.89 5.91
CA CYS A 453 -9.07 26.13 7.13
C CYS A 453 -9.30 27.62 7.37
N LEU A 454 -8.27 28.46 7.19
CA LEU A 454 -8.39 29.92 7.33
C LEU A 454 -9.34 30.52 6.30
N GLU A 455 -9.31 30.04 5.05
CA GLU A 455 -10.23 30.43 3.99
C GLU A 455 -11.69 30.12 4.39
N GLN A 456 -11.96 28.90 4.87
CA GLN A 456 -13.28 28.48 5.30
C GLN A 456 -13.79 29.22 6.55
N LEU A 457 -12.88 29.66 7.41
CA LEU A 457 -13.19 30.47 8.59
C LEU A 457 -13.42 31.96 8.25
N GLY A 458 -13.21 32.38 7.00
CA GLY A 458 -13.30 33.78 6.57
C GLY A 458 -12.13 34.66 7.03
N GLU A 459 -11.05 34.06 7.52
CA GLU A 459 -9.82 34.75 7.93
C GLU A 459 -8.96 35.11 6.70
N THR A 460 -9.50 35.93 5.81
CA THR A 460 -9.00 36.19 4.46
C THR A 460 -7.54 36.65 4.44
N ALA A 461 -7.15 37.56 5.34
CA ALA A 461 -5.76 38.09 5.39
C ALA A 461 -4.76 36.99 5.79
N ALA A 462 -5.11 36.17 6.77
CA ALA A 462 -4.27 35.06 7.22
C ALA A 462 -4.16 33.96 6.15
N ALA A 463 -5.27 33.60 5.49
CA ALA A 463 -5.29 32.65 4.37
C ALA A 463 -4.39 33.12 3.21
N LEU A 464 -4.50 34.38 2.81
CA LEU A 464 -3.65 35.00 1.78
C LEU A 464 -2.16 34.91 2.14
N ALA A 465 -1.80 35.19 3.40
CA ALA A 465 -0.41 35.12 3.85
C ALA A 465 0.14 33.69 3.75
N GLU A 466 -0.63 32.71 4.18
CA GLU A 466 -0.23 31.29 4.11
C GLU A 466 -0.13 30.78 2.66
N PHE A 467 -1.13 31.06 1.80
CA PHE A 467 -1.06 30.66 0.40
C PHE A 467 0.12 31.29 -0.34
N ARG A 468 0.39 32.60 -0.10
CA ARG A 468 1.56 33.27 -0.68
C ARG A 468 2.89 32.69 -0.18
N ALA A 469 2.94 32.24 1.06
CA ALA A 469 4.15 31.69 1.65
C ALA A 469 4.46 30.28 1.10
N VAL A 470 3.46 29.47 0.75
CA VAL A 470 3.66 28.12 0.22
C VAL A 470 3.81 28.09 -1.31
N LEU A 471 3.22 29.03 -2.04
CA LEU A 471 3.22 29.08 -3.51
C LEU A 471 4.60 28.89 -4.16
N PRO A 472 5.70 29.54 -3.72
CA PRO A 472 7.00 29.40 -4.36
C PRO A 472 7.55 27.97 -4.39
N TYR A 473 7.15 27.15 -3.44
CA TYR A 473 7.61 25.75 -3.31
C TYR A 473 6.89 24.79 -4.27
N TYR A 474 5.76 25.22 -4.85
CA TYR A 474 5.00 24.43 -5.83
C TYR A 474 5.30 24.80 -7.30
N ALA A 475 6.42 25.46 -7.58
CA ALA A 475 6.79 25.86 -8.95
C ALA A 475 6.90 24.68 -9.94
N GLN A 476 7.20 23.49 -9.46
CA GLN A 476 7.28 22.25 -10.26
C GLN A 476 5.93 21.52 -10.37
N ASP A 477 4.98 21.79 -9.48
CA ASP A 477 3.62 21.25 -9.48
C ASP A 477 2.64 22.31 -9.99
N LEU A 478 2.48 22.37 -11.33
CA LEU A 478 1.63 23.36 -11.97
C LEU A 478 0.16 23.28 -11.52
N ALA A 479 -0.36 22.07 -11.25
CA ALA A 479 -1.75 21.91 -10.83
C ALA A 479 -1.97 22.55 -9.45
N ARG A 480 -1.09 22.27 -8.49
CA ARG A 480 -1.16 22.84 -7.17
C ARG A 480 -0.88 24.35 -7.18
N ALA A 481 0.12 24.79 -7.94
CA ALA A 481 0.42 26.21 -8.08
C ALA A 481 -0.76 27.01 -8.66
N PHE A 482 -1.48 26.47 -9.63
CA PHE A 482 -2.66 27.11 -10.24
C PHE A 482 -3.84 27.12 -9.26
N ASP A 483 -4.09 26.05 -8.51
CA ASP A 483 -5.10 26.05 -7.45
C ASP A 483 -4.82 27.13 -6.39
N ILE A 484 -3.57 27.22 -5.90
CA ILE A 484 -3.17 28.25 -4.93
C ILE A 484 -3.37 29.65 -5.51
N ARG A 485 -2.95 29.90 -6.75
CA ARG A 485 -3.10 31.21 -7.40
C ARG A 485 -4.57 31.58 -7.63
N GLN A 486 -5.41 30.60 -7.98
CA GLN A 486 -6.85 30.83 -8.09
C GLN A 486 -7.46 31.27 -6.76
N ARG A 487 -7.10 30.57 -5.65
CA ARG A 487 -7.54 30.94 -4.30
C ARG A 487 -7.05 32.32 -3.88
N ILE A 488 -5.77 32.63 -4.14
CA ILE A 488 -5.23 33.99 -3.90
C ILE A 488 -6.05 35.05 -4.63
N GLY A 489 -6.32 34.83 -5.93
CA GLY A 489 -7.14 35.77 -6.71
C GLY A 489 -8.55 35.96 -6.15
N LEU A 490 -9.23 34.87 -5.77
CA LEU A 490 -10.56 34.91 -5.18
C LEU A 490 -10.58 35.58 -3.79
N LEU A 491 -9.57 35.30 -2.95
CA LEU A 491 -9.44 35.90 -1.62
C LEU A 491 -9.13 37.41 -1.71
N LEU A 492 -8.35 37.86 -2.69
CA LEU A 492 -8.13 39.28 -2.96
C LEU A 492 -9.44 40.00 -3.32
N LEU A 493 -10.26 39.35 -4.18
CA LEU A 493 -11.58 39.88 -4.50
C LEU A 493 -12.49 39.99 -3.26
N ALA A 494 -12.48 38.96 -2.42
CA ALA A 494 -13.24 38.92 -1.16
C ALA A 494 -12.73 39.95 -0.14
N ALA A 495 -11.43 40.30 -0.16
CA ALA A 495 -10.84 41.35 0.66
C ALA A 495 -11.15 42.77 0.15
N GLY A 496 -11.80 42.92 -0.99
CA GLY A 496 -12.06 44.22 -1.63
C GLY A 496 -10.91 44.75 -2.49
N GLU A 497 -9.84 43.97 -2.65
CA GLU A 497 -8.69 44.30 -3.52
C GLU A 497 -8.99 43.89 -4.98
N HIS A 498 -10.07 44.47 -5.54
CA HIS A 498 -10.65 44.03 -6.81
C HIS A 498 -9.65 44.05 -7.97
N THR A 499 -8.82 45.12 -8.08
CA THR A 499 -7.82 45.24 -9.16
C THR A 499 -6.78 44.13 -9.06
N ALA A 500 -6.19 43.95 -7.85
CA ALA A 500 -5.18 42.95 -7.63
C ALA A 500 -5.71 41.52 -7.86
N GLY A 501 -6.95 41.23 -7.43
CA GLY A 501 -7.60 39.93 -7.62
C GLY A 501 -7.91 39.63 -9.09
N GLN A 502 -8.41 40.63 -9.82
CA GLN A 502 -8.66 40.51 -11.26
C GLN A 502 -7.37 40.30 -12.04
N ASP A 503 -6.31 41.06 -11.74
CA ASP A 503 -5.00 40.93 -12.37
C ASP A 503 -4.38 39.55 -12.14
N GLU A 504 -4.52 38.99 -10.93
CA GLU A 504 -3.99 37.66 -10.64
C GLU A 504 -4.76 36.56 -11.37
N LEU A 505 -6.09 36.61 -11.38
CA LEU A 505 -6.93 35.65 -12.11
C LEU A 505 -6.74 35.77 -13.63
N GLN A 506 -6.45 36.95 -14.15
CA GLN A 506 -6.20 37.16 -15.58
C GLN A 506 -4.83 36.62 -16.01
N ARG A 507 -3.79 36.82 -15.17
CA ARG A 507 -2.46 36.19 -15.36
C ARG A 507 -2.57 34.67 -15.26
N LEU A 508 -3.31 34.15 -14.28
CA LEU A 508 -3.55 32.73 -14.14
C LEU A 508 -4.26 32.14 -15.37
N LEU A 509 -5.28 32.85 -15.90
CA LEU A 509 -5.98 32.41 -17.11
C LEU A 509 -5.02 32.26 -18.28
N PHE A 510 -4.16 33.27 -18.52
CA PHE A 510 -3.17 33.22 -19.59
C PHE A 510 -2.20 32.03 -19.44
N ASP A 511 -1.68 31.82 -18.22
CA ASP A 511 -0.75 30.72 -17.91
C ASP A 511 -1.44 29.35 -18.04
N ALA A 512 -2.67 29.23 -17.57
CA ALA A 512 -3.47 28.01 -17.65
C ALA A 512 -3.86 27.65 -19.12
N GLU A 513 -4.21 28.65 -19.94
CA GLU A 513 -4.46 28.45 -21.36
C GLU A 513 -3.21 27.96 -22.11
N ARG A 514 -2.06 28.49 -21.74
CA ARG A 514 -0.77 28.08 -22.32
C ARG A 514 -0.38 26.67 -21.88
N ALA A 515 -0.66 26.29 -20.64
CA ALA A 515 -0.29 24.99 -20.08
C ALA A 515 -1.26 23.88 -20.49
N TYR A 516 -2.56 24.15 -20.50
CA TYR A 516 -3.61 23.14 -20.63
C TYR A 516 -4.49 23.31 -21.87
N GLY A 517 -4.35 24.43 -22.58
CA GLY A 517 -5.22 24.80 -23.70
C GLY A 517 -6.52 25.52 -23.29
N PRO A 518 -7.16 26.24 -24.23
CA PRO A 518 -8.28 27.15 -23.94
C PRO A 518 -9.59 26.46 -23.56
N TYR A 519 -9.73 25.17 -23.80
CA TYR A 519 -10.94 24.38 -23.54
C TYR A 519 -10.85 23.53 -22.26
N HIS A 520 -9.74 23.60 -21.53
CA HIS A 520 -9.60 22.91 -20.27
C HIS A 520 -10.52 23.52 -19.21
N ALA A 521 -10.98 22.71 -18.22
CA ALA A 521 -11.94 23.13 -17.18
C ALA A 521 -11.46 24.40 -16.46
N LEU A 522 -10.21 24.47 -16.02
CA LEU A 522 -9.67 25.61 -15.29
C LEU A 522 -9.75 26.94 -16.07
N PRO A 523 -9.25 27.09 -17.32
CA PRO A 523 -9.45 28.29 -18.14
C PRO A 523 -10.91 28.66 -18.37
N VAL A 524 -11.79 27.65 -18.55
CA VAL A 524 -13.23 27.89 -18.75
C VAL A 524 -13.85 28.48 -17.49
N ASP A 525 -13.53 27.96 -16.31
CA ASP A 525 -14.05 28.42 -15.02
C ASP A 525 -13.49 29.81 -14.66
N LEU A 526 -12.21 30.05 -14.94
CA LEU A 526 -11.59 31.36 -14.75
C LEU A 526 -12.23 32.44 -15.61
N ARG A 527 -12.52 32.16 -16.90
CA ARG A 527 -13.23 33.10 -17.79
C ARG A 527 -14.62 33.40 -17.22
N ARG A 528 -15.36 32.36 -16.80
CA ARG A 528 -16.70 32.53 -16.22
C ARG A 528 -16.63 33.41 -14.96
N SER A 529 -15.67 33.18 -14.09
CA SER A 529 -15.47 33.97 -12.88
C SER A 529 -15.13 35.43 -13.19
N LEU A 530 -14.23 35.69 -14.12
CA LEU A 530 -13.85 37.03 -14.57
C LEU A 530 -15.01 37.79 -15.23
N ASP A 531 -15.81 37.11 -16.07
CA ASP A 531 -16.98 37.72 -16.71
C ASP A 531 -18.06 38.05 -15.70
N HIS A 532 -18.28 37.19 -14.70
CA HIS A 532 -19.22 37.49 -13.61
C HIS A 532 -18.78 38.72 -12.80
N GLN A 533 -17.50 38.85 -12.48
CA GLN A 533 -16.97 40.02 -11.80
C GLN A 533 -17.12 41.30 -12.61
N ARG A 534 -16.88 41.25 -13.94
CA ARG A 534 -17.11 42.40 -14.84
C ARG A 534 -18.59 42.85 -14.88
N GLN A 535 -19.50 41.91 -14.76
CA GLN A 535 -20.96 42.21 -14.72
C GLN A 535 -21.37 42.87 -13.39
N LEU A 536 -20.79 42.43 -12.27
CA LEU A 536 -21.02 43.03 -10.95
C LEU A 536 -20.46 44.46 -10.85
N GLY A 537 -19.29 44.70 -11.42
CA GLY A 537 -18.69 46.05 -11.44
C GLY A 537 -19.35 47.05 -12.42
N ARG A 538 -20.31 46.60 -13.26
CA ARG A 538 -21.09 47.45 -14.18
C ARG A 538 -22.49 47.79 -13.68
N ARG A 539 -22.88 47.30 -12.50
CA ARG A 539 -24.15 47.72 -11.89
C ARG A 539 -23.88 49.01 -11.10
N PRO A 540 -24.53 50.13 -11.45
CA PRO A 540 -24.38 51.44 -10.82
C PRO A 540 -24.88 51.43 -9.36
#